data_644c4951500727ff43f29a123ddc102c
#
_entry.id   644c4951500727ff43f29a123ddc102c
#
_cell.length_a   1.000
_cell.length_b   1.000
_cell.length_c   1.000
_cell.angle_alpha   90.00
_cell.angle_beta   90.00
_cell.angle_gamma   90.00
#
_symmetry.space_group_name_H-M   'P 1'
#
loop_
_entity.id
_entity.type
_entity.pdbx_description
1 polymer ?
#
loop_
_entity_poly.entity_id
_entity_poly.type
_entity_poly.pdbx_seq_one_letter_code
_entity_poly.pdbx_strand_id
1 'polypeptide(L)'
;MDRDKIFALLDDFKIETPSWGYADSGTRFGKFFQPAAAVTIEEKLSDAGAVHRFTGCCPSVAVHVLWDFSVGVDANETRNIARKNGIEIGAINPNLFEDQPYKFGSVCSPDERAQQHAHRHVIDSINLGKAVGSKHLSLWFADGTNYPGQDDITTRKHRMHGALRQWHDAMPPGMTMLVEYKPFEPAFYHTDIGDWGMAYIFAKDAGDNAKVLVDTGHHLQGQNIEHIVSFLIDEGMLGGFHFNDRKYADDDLTMGSIDPYAVFRIFHEIRNSAELHGRDVSDIAYMVDQSHNLKPKIEAMIQTATTAQELFAKACLVDRKKLRDAQTRMNVVDAEECLKDAFATDVRPLLADWRKKHGIDPDPMLAYRASGYEARITKEREAARAGQKLKTSSYAGT
;
A
#
# COMPACT_ATOMS: atom_id res chain seq x y z
N MET A 1 -27.14 13.99 1.41
CA MET A 1 -26.38 13.72 0.17
C MET A 1 -27.12 12.66 -0.63
N ASP A 2 -27.09 12.76 -1.95
CA ASP A 2 -27.74 11.81 -2.85
C ASP A 2 -27.05 10.44 -2.77
N ARG A 3 -27.83 9.39 -2.51
CA ARG A 3 -27.38 8.02 -2.38
C ARG A 3 -26.71 7.51 -3.66
N ASP A 4 -27.26 7.87 -4.83
CA ASP A 4 -26.71 7.43 -6.10
C ASP A 4 -25.34 8.06 -6.38
N LYS A 5 -25.13 9.30 -5.93
CA LYS A 5 -23.80 9.94 -5.97
C LYS A 5 -22.78 9.18 -5.12
N ILE A 6 -23.16 8.73 -3.93
CA ILE A 6 -22.24 7.96 -3.07
C ILE A 6 -21.93 6.59 -3.69
N PHE A 7 -22.93 5.95 -4.29
CA PHE A 7 -22.74 4.67 -4.98
C PHE A 7 -21.78 4.81 -6.14
N ALA A 8 -21.88 5.85 -6.96
CA ALA A 8 -20.94 6.13 -8.02
C ALA A 8 -19.50 6.32 -7.49
N LEU A 9 -19.34 7.06 -6.38
CA LEU A 9 -18.02 7.21 -5.74
C LEU A 9 -17.48 5.90 -5.18
N LEU A 10 -18.33 5.02 -4.67
CA LEU A 10 -17.94 3.68 -4.22
C LEU A 10 -17.60 2.75 -5.40
N ASP A 11 -18.28 2.94 -6.56
CA ASP A 11 -17.94 2.21 -7.78
C ASP A 11 -16.54 2.55 -8.30
N ASP A 12 -16.11 3.80 -8.11
CA ASP A 12 -14.76 4.28 -8.46
C ASP A 12 -13.71 3.96 -7.38
N PHE A 13 -14.14 3.72 -6.14
CA PHE A 13 -13.22 3.41 -5.04
C PHE A 13 -12.62 2.02 -5.20
N LYS A 14 -11.33 1.96 -5.49
CA LYS A 14 -10.55 0.72 -5.59
C LYS A 14 -9.35 0.79 -4.65
N ILE A 15 -9.07 -0.31 -3.97
CA ILE A 15 -7.91 -0.43 -3.11
C ILE A 15 -7.15 -1.71 -3.43
N GLU A 16 -5.86 -1.58 -3.65
CA GLU A 16 -4.98 -2.68 -3.99
C GLU A 16 -4.47 -3.39 -2.74
N THR A 17 -4.44 -4.72 -2.75
CA THR A 17 -3.90 -5.50 -1.66
C THR A 17 -2.47 -5.96 -1.95
N PRO A 18 -1.60 -6.10 -0.93
CA PRO A 18 -0.23 -6.57 -1.14
C PRO A 18 -0.15 -8.10 -1.19
N SER A 19 0.60 -8.66 -2.13
CA SER A 19 0.81 -10.11 -2.24
C SER A 19 1.45 -10.69 -0.97
N TRP A 20 2.38 -9.94 -0.37
CA TRP A 20 3.07 -10.33 0.86
C TRP A 20 2.15 -10.38 2.08
N GLY A 21 1.06 -9.63 2.07
CA GLY A 21 0.04 -9.67 3.12
C GLY A 21 -0.71 -11.00 3.21
N TYR A 22 -0.66 -11.85 2.19
CA TYR A 22 -1.24 -13.20 2.18
C TYR A 22 -0.25 -14.29 2.62
N ALA A 23 1.04 -13.97 2.67
CA ALA A 23 2.10 -14.90 3.04
C ALA A 23 2.44 -14.82 4.53
N ASP A 24 3.21 -15.79 5.01
CA ASP A 24 3.90 -15.70 6.29
C ASP A 24 5.04 -14.70 6.16
N SER A 25 4.77 -13.44 6.48
CA SER A 25 5.77 -12.39 6.49
C SER A 25 6.53 -12.39 7.82
N GLY A 26 7.81 -12.08 7.73
CA GLY A 26 8.68 -11.94 8.89
C GLY A 26 8.56 -10.53 9.49
N THR A 27 8.80 -10.47 10.79
CA THR A 27 9.15 -9.26 11.52
C THR A 27 10.58 -9.35 12.01
N ARG A 28 11.03 -8.41 12.83
CA ARG A 28 12.33 -8.49 13.52
C ARG A 28 12.52 -9.76 14.35
N PHE A 29 11.44 -10.41 14.74
CA PHE A 29 11.45 -11.63 15.56
C PHE A 29 11.30 -12.93 14.75
N GLY A 30 11.10 -12.84 13.45
CA GLY A 30 10.94 -13.97 12.56
C GLY A 30 9.51 -14.18 12.08
N LYS A 31 9.25 -15.34 11.50
CA LYS A 31 7.96 -15.72 10.94
C LYS A 31 7.21 -16.63 11.90
N PHE A 32 5.91 -16.39 12.06
CA PHE A 32 4.98 -17.32 12.70
C PHE A 32 4.12 -17.95 11.62
N PHE A 33 4.27 -19.27 11.42
CA PHE A 33 3.63 -19.97 10.32
C PHE A 33 2.13 -20.17 10.58
N GLN A 34 1.34 -19.84 9.58
CA GLN A 34 -0.09 -20.09 9.56
C GLN A 34 -0.40 -21.12 8.47
N PRO A 35 -1.15 -22.20 8.78
CA PRO A 35 -1.43 -23.25 7.80
C PRO A 35 -2.09 -22.74 6.51
N ALA A 36 -2.96 -21.74 6.63
CA ALA A 36 -3.65 -21.12 5.52
C ALA A 36 -2.85 -20.03 4.78
N ALA A 37 -1.65 -19.64 5.25
CA ALA A 37 -0.87 -18.61 4.58
C ALA A 37 -0.36 -19.09 3.20
N ALA A 38 -0.37 -18.18 2.22
CA ALA A 38 0.11 -18.45 0.87
C ALA A 38 1.66 -18.53 0.83
N VAL A 39 2.18 -19.37 -0.06
CA VAL A 39 3.63 -19.49 -0.32
C VAL A 39 3.94 -19.15 -1.78
N THR A 40 3.16 -19.70 -2.71
CA THR A 40 3.38 -19.47 -4.14
C THR A 40 2.62 -18.25 -4.62
N ILE A 41 3.04 -17.68 -5.76
CA ILE A 41 2.34 -16.56 -6.34
C ILE A 41 0.90 -16.94 -6.74
N GLU A 42 0.67 -18.15 -7.21
CA GLU A 42 -0.67 -18.65 -7.57
C GLU A 42 -1.60 -18.67 -6.34
N GLU A 43 -1.09 -19.12 -5.18
CA GLU A 43 -1.85 -19.12 -3.93
C GLU A 43 -2.19 -17.68 -3.50
N LYS A 44 -1.21 -16.75 -3.59
CA LYS A 44 -1.42 -15.33 -3.27
C LYS A 44 -2.46 -14.68 -4.18
N LEU A 45 -2.40 -14.95 -5.49
CA LEU A 45 -3.37 -14.44 -6.45
C LEU A 45 -4.78 -15.03 -6.23
N SER A 46 -4.88 -16.30 -5.83
CA SER A 46 -6.15 -16.91 -5.47
C SER A 46 -6.78 -16.26 -4.23
N ASP A 47 -5.96 -15.96 -3.22
CA ASP A 47 -6.40 -15.30 -1.98
C ASP A 47 -6.81 -13.85 -2.23
N ALA A 48 -6.03 -13.10 -3.02
CA ALA A 48 -6.39 -11.74 -3.43
C ALA A 48 -7.69 -11.70 -4.23
N GLY A 49 -7.88 -12.63 -5.16
CA GLY A 49 -9.14 -12.80 -5.88
C GLY A 49 -10.32 -13.17 -4.96
N ALA A 50 -10.07 -13.93 -3.89
CA ALA A 50 -11.09 -14.21 -2.88
C ALA A 50 -11.48 -12.93 -2.13
N VAL A 51 -10.52 -12.12 -1.68
CA VAL A 51 -10.79 -10.82 -1.03
C VAL A 51 -11.60 -9.92 -1.95
N HIS A 52 -11.20 -9.80 -3.22
CA HIS A 52 -11.98 -9.00 -4.18
C HIS A 52 -13.41 -9.50 -4.34
N ARG A 53 -13.61 -10.79 -4.50
CA ARG A 53 -14.93 -11.42 -4.66
C ARG A 53 -15.87 -11.13 -3.48
N PHE A 54 -15.37 -11.13 -2.25
CA PHE A 54 -16.16 -10.86 -1.06
C PHE A 54 -16.37 -9.36 -0.81
N THR A 55 -15.43 -8.49 -1.18
CA THR A 55 -15.49 -7.05 -0.85
C THR A 55 -15.92 -6.15 -2.02
N GLY A 56 -15.65 -6.56 -3.26
CA GLY A 56 -15.93 -5.82 -4.49
C GLY A 56 -15.00 -4.64 -4.78
N CYS A 57 -14.05 -4.33 -3.92
CA CYS A 57 -13.23 -3.12 -4.05
C CYS A 57 -11.72 -3.36 -4.23
N CYS A 58 -11.26 -4.62 -4.29
CA CYS A 58 -9.84 -4.97 -4.39
C CYS A 58 -9.50 -5.64 -5.74
N PRO A 59 -9.61 -4.93 -6.88
CA PRO A 59 -9.46 -5.54 -8.22
C PRO A 59 -8.01 -5.78 -8.63
N SER A 60 -7.04 -5.40 -7.79
CA SER A 60 -5.62 -5.58 -8.09
C SER A 60 -4.81 -6.01 -6.88
N VAL A 61 -3.62 -6.55 -7.14
CA VAL A 61 -2.67 -6.98 -6.14
C VAL A 61 -1.27 -6.47 -6.48
N ALA A 62 -0.65 -5.76 -5.53
CA ALA A 62 0.75 -5.36 -5.60
C ALA A 62 1.65 -6.59 -5.46
N VAL A 63 2.74 -6.63 -6.20
CA VAL A 63 3.70 -7.73 -6.16
C VAL A 63 5.11 -7.22 -5.84
N HIS A 64 5.87 -8.06 -5.15
CA HIS A 64 7.28 -7.81 -4.86
C HIS A 64 8.14 -8.65 -5.77
N VAL A 65 9.03 -8.01 -6.51
CA VAL A 65 9.89 -8.71 -7.45
C VAL A 65 10.81 -9.64 -6.75
N LEU A 66 11.40 -10.47 -6.67
CA LEU A 66 12.10 -11.52 -5.95
C LEU A 66 11.18 -12.43 -5.11
N TRP A 67 10.20 -11.87 -4.40
CA TRP A 67 9.29 -12.72 -3.60
C TRP A 67 8.22 -13.43 -4.44
N ASP A 68 7.75 -12.75 -5.49
CA ASP A 68 6.65 -13.22 -6.33
C ASP A 68 7.11 -13.69 -7.72
N PHE A 69 8.27 -13.21 -8.17
CA PHE A 69 8.85 -13.54 -9.47
C PHE A 69 10.27 -14.12 -9.30
N SER A 70 10.35 -15.24 -8.61
CA SER A 70 11.58 -16.01 -8.52
C SER A 70 11.94 -16.67 -9.87
N VAL A 71 13.13 -17.25 -9.95
CA VAL A 71 13.60 -17.94 -11.16
C VAL A 71 12.60 -19.01 -11.59
N GLY A 72 12.12 -18.91 -12.83
CA GLY A 72 11.17 -19.85 -13.45
C GLY A 72 9.71 -19.42 -13.40
N VAL A 73 9.38 -18.30 -12.74
CA VAL A 73 8.01 -17.73 -12.77
C VAL A 73 7.82 -16.92 -14.05
N ASP A 74 6.87 -17.33 -14.89
CA ASP A 74 6.54 -16.62 -16.13
C ASP A 74 5.54 -15.49 -15.89
N ALA A 75 5.88 -14.29 -16.35
CA ALA A 75 5.09 -13.07 -16.13
C ALA A 75 3.71 -13.15 -16.83
N ASN A 76 3.65 -13.70 -18.04
CA ASN A 76 2.38 -13.80 -18.79
C ASN A 76 1.47 -14.86 -18.16
N GLU A 77 2.02 -15.97 -17.71
CA GLU A 77 1.27 -16.99 -16.99
C GLU A 77 0.71 -16.42 -15.68
N THR A 78 1.54 -15.73 -14.89
CA THR A 78 1.13 -15.06 -13.64
C THR A 78 0.00 -14.07 -13.89
N ARG A 79 0.12 -13.21 -14.91
CA ARG A 79 -0.96 -12.32 -15.34
C ARG A 79 -2.25 -13.04 -15.68
N ASN A 80 -2.15 -14.16 -16.40
CA ASN A 80 -3.33 -14.96 -16.76
C ASN A 80 -3.98 -15.61 -15.54
N ILE A 81 -3.18 -16.04 -14.55
CA ILE A 81 -3.69 -16.57 -13.27
C ILE A 81 -4.42 -15.48 -12.50
N ALA A 82 -3.85 -14.26 -12.42
CA ALA A 82 -4.52 -13.12 -11.79
C ALA A 82 -5.90 -12.86 -12.40
N ARG A 83 -5.97 -12.79 -13.73
CA ARG A 83 -7.22 -12.57 -14.48
C ARG A 83 -8.25 -13.68 -14.27
N LYS A 84 -7.83 -14.95 -14.20
CA LYS A 84 -8.72 -16.07 -13.87
C LYS A 84 -9.33 -15.93 -12.47
N ASN A 85 -8.64 -15.27 -11.55
CA ASN A 85 -9.13 -14.97 -10.22
C ASN A 85 -9.90 -13.64 -10.13
N GLY A 86 -10.15 -12.97 -11.27
CA GLY A 86 -10.92 -11.72 -11.34
C GLY A 86 -10.16 -10.49 -10.89
N ILE A 87 -8.82 -10.53 -10.87
CA ILE A 87 -7.96 -9.42 -10.49
C ILE A 87 -6.86 -9.18 -11.52
N GLU A 88 -6.18 -8.03 -11.43
CA GLU A 88 -5.00 -7.69 -12.21
C GLU A 88 -3.76 -7.60 -11.30
N ILE A 89 -2.57 -7.69 -11.90
CA ILE A 89 -1.33 -7.32 -11.20
C ILE A 89 -1.28 -5.79 -11.14
N GLY A 90 -1.09 -5.27 -9.95
CA GLY A 90 -1.01 -3.85 -9.68
C GLY A 90 0.42 -3.32 -9.65
N ALA A 91 0.81 -2.64 -8.56
CA ALA A 91 2.14 -2.07 -8.42
C ALA A 91 3.26 -3.12 -8.41
N ILE A 92 4.38 -2.77 -9.05
CA ILE A 92 5.63 -3.53 -8.99
C ILE A 92 6.54 -2.90 -7.93
N ASN A 93 6.99 -3.71 -6.97
CA ASN A 93 7.86 -3.29 -5.89
C ASN A 93 9.22 -4.01 -6.04
N PRO A 94 10.29 -3.32 -6.49
CA PRO A 94 11.63 -3.88 -6.49
C PRO A 94 12.14 -4.11 -5.06
N ASN A 95 12.86 -5.20 -4.83
CA ASN A 95 13.50 -5.47 -3.55
C ASN A 95 14.91 -4.86 -3.53
N LEU A 96 15.06 -3.73 -2.83
CA LEU A 96 16.30 -2.96 -2.74
C LEU A 96 16.93 -3.00 -1.34
N PHE A 97 16.62 -4.00 -0.50
CA PHE A 97 16.98 -4.00 0.91
C PHE A 97 17.44 -5.36 1.48
N GLU A 98 17.18 -6.50 0.83
CA GLU A 98 17.52 -7.81 1.38
C GLU A 98 18.87 -8.37 0.93
N ASP A 99 19.34 -8.00 -0.26
CA ASP A 99 20.54 -8.58 -0.85
C ASP A 99 21.81 -8.19 -0.09
N GLN A 100 22.74 -9.14 0.03
CA GLN A 100 24.01 -8.96 0.75
C GLN A 100 24.84 -7.76 0.26
N PRO A 101 24.87 -7.38 -1.03
CA PRO A 101 25.56 -6.18 -1.50
C PRO A 101 25.01 -4.89 -0.89
N TYR A 102 23.76 -4.86 -0.40
CA TYR A 102 23.08 -3.67 0.12
C TYR A 102 23.43 -3.31 1.57
N LYS A 103 24.47 -3.93 2.13
CA LYS A 103 24.90 -3.64 3.50
C LYS A 103 25.14 -2.14 3.80
N PHE A 104 25.57 -1.36 2.80
CA PHE A 104 25.77 0.08 2.89
C PHE A 104 24.77 0.87 2.04
N GLY A 105 23.64 0.28 1.74
CA GLY A 105 22.61 0.81 0.84
C GLY A 105 22.65 0.18 -0.53
N SER A 106 21.60 0.42 -1.30
CA SER A 106 21.46 -0.02 -2.69
C SER A 106 22.09 0.99 -3.64
N VAL A 107 21.34 1.95 -4.13
CA VAL A 107 21.83 2.97 -5.08
C VAL A 107 22.68 4.06 -4.41
N CYS A 108 22.50 4.28 -3.12
CA CYS A 108 23.29 5.24 -2.35
C CYS A 108 24.59 4.64 -1.82
N SER A 109 24.83 3.31 -1.98
CA SER A 109 26.04 2.65 -1.55
C SER A 109 27.29 3.30 -2.16
N PRO A 110 28.43 3.39 -1.44
CA PRO A 110 29.72 3.76 -2.04
C PRO A 110 30.29 2.66 -2.95
N ASP A 111 29.80 1.41 -2.88
CA ASP A 111 30.21 0.32 -3.76
C ASP A 111 29.44 0.36 -5.08
N GLU A 112 30.14 0.67 -6.17
CA GLU A 112 29.57 0.71 -7.52
C GLU A 112 28.92 -0.61 -7.95
N ARG A 113 29.37 -1.74 -7.45
CA ARG A 113 28.79 -3.06 -7.75
C ARG A 113 27.40 -3.18 -7.14
N ALA A 114 27.19 -2.65 -5.92
CA ALA A 114 25.88 -2.60 -5.28
C ALA A 114 24.94 -1.67 -6.06
N GLN A 115 25.41 -0.49 -6.48
CA GLN A 115 24.63 0.42 -7.33
C GLN A 115 24.22 -0.23 -8.65
N GLN A 116 25.16 -0.89 -9.35
CA GLN A 116 24.88 -1.59 -10.60
C GLN A 116 23.93 -2.77 -10.41
N HIS A 117 24.02 -3.49 -9.30
CA HIS A 117 23.09 -4.58 -8.96
C HIS A 117 21.69 -4.05 -8.77
N ALA A 118 21.52 -3.00 -7.98
CA ALA A 118 20.24 -2.32 -7.78
C ALA A 118 19.65 -1.78 -9.09
N HIS A 119 20.49 -1.13 -9.91
CA HIS A 119 20.06 -0.59 -11.20
C HIS A 119 19.52 -1.70 -12.12
N ARG A 120 20.23 -2.80 -12.29
CA ARG A 120 19.75 -3.94 -13.08
C ARG A 120 18.42 -4.48 -12.54
N HIS A 121 18.32 -4.66 -11.23
CA HIS A 121 17.12 -5.18 -10.60
C HIS A 121 15.90 -4.28 -10.87
N VAL A 122 16.04 -2.96 -10.79
CA VAL A 122 14.93 -2.04 -11.09
C VAL A 122 14.57 -2.05 -12.58
N ILE A 123 15.56 -2.10 -13.49
CA ILE A 123 15.29 -2.22 -14.93
C ILE A 123 14.55 -3.54 -15.24
N ASP A 124 14.95 -4.65 -14.61
CA ASP A 124 14.26 -5.93 -14.77
C ASP A 124 12.81 -5.84 -14.22
N SER A 125 12.63 -5.14 -13.09
CA SER A 125 11.31 -4.90 -12.50
C SER A 125 10.42 -4.03 -13.40
N ILE A 126 10.95 -3.00 -14.05
CA ILE A 126 10.24 -2.18 -15.04
C ILE A 126 9.80 -3.05 -16.23
N ASN A 127 10.69 -3.90 -16.75
CA ASN A 127 10.38 -4.82 -17.86
C ASN A 127 9.30 -5.83 -17.46
N LEU A 128 9.37 -6.35 -16.24
CA LEU A 128 8.34 -7.22 -15.67
C LEU A 128 7.01 -6.49 -15.57
N GLY A 129 7.01 -5.27 -15.02
CA GLY A 129 5.82 -4.42 -14.93
C GLY A 129 5.15 -4.21 -16.28
N LYS A 130 5.95 -3.95 -17.31
CA LYS A 130 5.45 -3.86 -18.70
C LYS A 130 4.80 -5.17 -19.16
N ALA A 131 5.41 -6.31 -18.87
CA ALA A 131 4.88 -7.62 -19.27
C ALA A 131 3.55 -7.98 -18.60
N VAL A 132 3.41 -7.66 -17.29
CA VAL A 132 2.18 -7.92 -16.55
C VAL A 132 1.12 -6.83 -16.71
N GLY A 133 1.47 -5.68 -17.28
CA GLY A 133 0.57 -4.53 -17.49
C GLY A 133 0.41 -3.62 -16.29
N SER A 134 1.39 -3.62 -15.38
CA SER A 134 1.43 -2.71 -14.23
C SER A 134 1.52 -1.25 -14.66
N LYS A 135 0.84 -0.38 -13.90
CA LYS A 135 0.87 1.08 -14.09
C LYS A 135 1.75 1.80 -13.08
N HIS A 136 2.25 1.10 -12.06
CA HIS A 136 3.00 1.72 -10.97
C HIS A 136 4.31 0.99 -10.70
N LEU A 137 5.40 1.74 -10.66
CA LEU A 137 6.68 1.33 -10.10
C LEU A 137 6.78 1.93 -8.70
N SER A 138 6.59 1.12 -7.67
CA SER A 138 6.63 1.58 -6.27
C SER A 138 8.02 1.38 -5.71
N LEU A 139 8.65 2.46 -5.25
CA LEU A 139 10.05 2.49 -4.84
C LEU A 139 10.16 2.89 -3.37
N TRP A 140 10.43 1.90 -2.52
CA TRP A 140 10.89 2.08 -1.15
C TRP A 140 12.37 1.71 -1.04
N PHE A 141 13.14 2.49 -0.27
CA PHE A 141 14.57 2.33 -0.07
C PHE A 141 14.90 2.18 1.41
N ALA A 142 15.67 1.14 1.73
CA ALA A 142 16.31 1.02 3.04
C ALA A 142 17.69 1.71 3.07
N ASP A 143 18.02 2.46 2.04
CA ASP A 143 19.24 3.26 1.96
C ASP A 143 19.25 4.35 3.03
N GLY A 144 20.35 4.54 3.73
CA GLY A 144 20.44 5.55 4.77
C GLY A 144 21.78 5.58 5.50
N THR A 145 21.90 6.52 6.43
CA THR A 145 23.07 6.66 7.32
C THR A 145 22.69 7.39 8.59
N ASN A 146 23.31 7.05 9.72
CA ASN A 146 23.03 7.66 11.02
C ASN A 146 23.84 8.94 11.29
N TYR A 147 25.03 9.06 10.65
CA TYR A 147 25.93 10.19 10.91
C TYR A 147 27.00 10.32 9.79
N PRO A 148 27.58 11.52 9.62
CA PRO A 148 28.51 11.80 8.50
C PRO A 148 29.76 10.91 8.45
N GLY A 149 30.13 10.27 9.55
CA GLY A 149 31.27 9.35 9.60
C GLY A 149 31.02 8.01 8.89
N GLN A 150 29.76 7.67 8.55
CA GLN A 150 29.44 6.45 7.81
C GLN A 150 29.60 6.63 6.30
N ASP A 151 29.15 7.78 5.77
CA ASP A 151 29.25 8.12 4.34
C ASP A 151 29.05 9.63 4.15
N ASP A 152 29.37 10.15 2.97
CA ASP A 152 29.08 11.52 2.57
C ASP A 152 27.61 11.68 2.19
N ILE A 153 26.84 12.40 3.00
CA ILE A 153 25.40 12.56 2.86
C ILE A 153 25.02 13.25 1.54
N THR A 154 25.81 14.25 1.10
CA THR A 154 25.56 14.97 -0.15
C THR A 154 25.76 14.05 -1.36
N THR A 155 26.81 13.23 -1.34
CA THR A 155 27.08 12.26 -2.41
C THR A 155 25.97 11.20 -2.47
N ARG A 156 25.45 10.72 -1.32
CA ARG A 156 24.30 9.80 -1.28
C ARG A 156 23.08 10.41 -1.96
N LYS A 157 22.75 11.68 -1.63
CA LYS A 157 21.67 12.40 -2.29
C LYS A 157 21.84 12.44 -3.82
N HIS A 158 23.05 12.72 -4.33
CA HIS A 158 23.31 12.80 -5.77
C HIS A 158 23.18 11.43 -6.45
N ARG A 159 23.60 10.34 -5.77
CA ARG A 159 23.41 8.96 -6.27
C ARG A 159 21.93 8.64 -6.39
N MET A 160 21.11 8.93 -5.38
CA MET A 160 19.66 8.75 -5.42
C MET A 160 19.01 9.51 -6.56
N HIS A 161 19.34 10.80 -6.72
CA HIS A 161 18.86 11.62 -7.85
C HIS A 161 19.19 11.00 -9.21
N GLY A 162 20.44 10.59 -9.39
CA GLY A 162 20.90 9.98 -10.64
C GLY A 162 20.16 8.69 -10.96
N ALA A 163 19.95 7.83 -9.95
CA ALA A 163 19.24 6.57 -10.11
C ALA A 163 17.77 6.78 -10.49
N LEU A 164 17.03 7.64 -9.76
CA LEU A 164 15.62 7.90 -10.01
C LEU A 164 15.39 8.44 -11.43
N ARG A 165 16.22 9.37 -11.92
CA ARG A 165 16.15 9.88 -13.30
C ARG A 165 16.36 8.77 -14.33
N GLN A 166 17.41 7.96 -14.16
CA GLN A 166 17.68 6.85 -15.08
C GLN A 166 16.54 5.85 -15.15
N TRP A 167 15.91 5.54 -14.02
CA TRP A 167 14.77 4.63 -13.99
C TRP A 167 13.50 5.27 -14.58
N HIS A 168 13.27 6.56 -14.31
CA HIS A 168 12.17 7.29 -14.92
C HIS A 168 12.29 7.27 -16.47
N ASP A 169 13.47 7.54 -16.99
CA ASP A 169 13.73 7.50 -18.44
C ASP A 169 13.55 6.12 -19.07
N ALA A 170 13.71 5.05 -18.27
CA ALA A 170 13.54 3.68 -18.71
C ALA A 170 12.07 3.19 -18.62
N MET A 171 11.19 3.91 -17.93
CA MET A 171 9.79 3.50 -17.79
C MET A 171 9.03 3.60 -19.11
N PRO A 172 8.10 2.67 -19.38
CA PRO A 172 7.21 2.79 -20.52
C PRO A 172 6.20 3.94 -20.31
N PRO A 173 5.69 4.54 -21.41
CA PRO A 173 4.60 5.51 -21.31
C PRO A 173 3.40 4.94 -20.53
N GLY A 174 2.83 5.76 -19.65
CA GLY A 174 1.67 5.38 -18.81
C GLY A 174 2.00 4.64 -17.53
N MET A 175 3.28 4.41 -17.21
CA MET A 175 3.72 3.96 -15.90
C MET A 175 4.10 5.17 -15.05
N THR A 176 3.68 5.18 -13.79
CA THR A 176 4.01 6.20 -12.79
C THR A 176 5.03 5.64 -11.80
N MET A 177 6.09 6.39 -11.55
CA MET A 177 7.04 6.12 -10.47
C MET A 177 6.46 6.68 -9.17
N LEU A 178 6.40 5.86 -8.15
CA LEU A 178 5.96 6.24 -6.82
C LEU A 178 7.17 6.23 -5.87
N VAL A 179 7.54 7.40 -5.36
CA VAL A 179 8.69 7.57 -4.47
C VAL A 179 8.18 7.60 -3.04
N GLU A 180 8.46 6.54 -2.31
CA GLU A 180 8.06 6.38 -0.92
C GLU A 180 9.14 6.91 0.03
N TYR A 181 8.72 7.48 1.15
CA TYR A 181 9.61 7.98 2.20
C TYR A 181 9.36 7.27 3.52
N LYS A 182 10.40 7.22 4.34
CA LYS A 182 10.36 6.68 5.70
C LYS A 182 11.42 7.38 6.55
N PRO A 183 11.12 7.89 7.74
CA PRO A 183 12.10 8.67 8.50
C PRO A 183 13.29 7.85 8.97
N PHE A 184 13.09 6.59 9.36
CA PHE A 184 14.15 5.69 9.79
C PHE A 184 13.69 4.23 9.70
N GLU A 185 14.64 3.34 9.56
CA GLU A 185 14.45 1.90 9.77
C GLU A 185 14.98 1.52 11.14
N PRO A 186 14.10 1.12 12.10
CA PRO A 186 14.55 0.76 13.44
C PRO A 186 15.63 -0.32 13.43
N ALA A 187 16.65 -0.12 14.28
CA ALA A 187 17.85 -0.95 14.41
C ALA A 187 18.84 -0.88 13.24
N PHE A 188 18.56 -0.06 12.21
CA PHE A 188 19.49 0.14 11.09
C PHE A 188 19.98 1.60 11.04
N TYR A 189 19.21 2.52 10.42
CA TYR A 189 19.66 3.88 10.15
C TYR A 189 18.50 4.82 9.81
N HIS A 190 18.79 6.11 9.83
CA HIS A 190 17.93 7.12 9.23
C HIS A 190 17.98 6.98 7.70
N THR A 191 16.85 6.98 7.03
CA THR A 191 16.76 6.77 5.58
C THR A 191 17.17 8.02 4.79
N ASP A 192 17.66 7.82 3.56
CA ASP A 192 18.03 8.91 2.66
C ASP A 192 16.82 9.69 2.13
N ILE A 193 15.62 9.10 2.15
CA ILE A 193 14.35 9.77 1.86
C ILE A 193 13.53 9.80 3.16
N GLY A 194 13.89 10.70 4.07
CA GLY A 194 13.40 10.70 5.45
C GLY A 194 12.02 11.29 5.65
N ASP A 195 11.51 12.08 4.70
CA ASP A 195 10.22 12.75 4.81
C ASP A 195 9.60 13.05 3.44
N TRP A 196 8.32 13.48 3.46
CA TRP A 196 7.55 13.80 2.27
C TRP A 196 8.15 14.95 1.43
N GLY A 197 8.82 15.91 2.06
CA GLY A 197 9.46 17.02 1.33
C GLY A 197 10.68 16.58 0.55
N MET A 198 11.48 15.65 1.10
CA MET A 198 12.57 15.00 0.37
C MET A 198 12.02 14.17 -0.79
N ALA A 199 10.99 13.34 -0.56
CA ALA A 199 10.33 12.55 -1.60
C ALA A 199 9.76 13.44 -2.71
N TYR A 200 9.13 14.58 -2.36
CA TYR A 200 8.63 15.57 -3.31
C TYR A 200 9.73 16.12 -4.21
N ILE A 201 10.88 16.50 -3.64
CA ILE A 201 12.02 17.01 -4.41
C ILE A 201 12.56 15.92 -5.34
N PHE A 202 12.76 14.71 -4.84
CA PHE A 202 13.27 13.60 -5.63
C PHE A 202 12.32 13.21 -6.76
N ALA A 203 11.02 13.10 -6.49
CA ALA A 203 10.04 12.80 -7.52
C ALA A 203 9.95 13.89 -8.57
N LYS A 204 9.85 15.16 -8.16
CA LYS A 204 9.78 16.33 -9.08
C LYS A 204 10.99 16.42 -9.99
N ASP A 205 12.18 16.11 -9.49
CA ASP A 205 13.42 16.14 -10.26
C ASP A 205 13.64 14.88 -11.10
N ALA A 206 12.98 13.76 -10.79
CA ALA A 206 13.09 12.53 -11.57
C ALA A 206 12.40 12.64 -12.92
N GLY A 207 11.22 13.27 -12.99
CA GLY A 207 10.48 13.51 -14.24
C GLY A 207 8.96 13.63 -14.03
N ASP A 208 8.23 13.92 -15.10
CA ASP A 208 6.80 14.28 -15.06
C ASP A 208 5.89 13.18 -14.52
N ASN A 209 6.27 11.90 -14.71
CA ASN A 209 5.51 10.74 -14.24
C ASN A 209 6.06 10.16 -12.92
N ALA A 210 6.81 10.94 -12.15
CA ALA A 210 7.24 10.57 -10.82
C ALA A 210 6.45 11.36 -9.78
N LYS A 211 5.90 10.67 -8.77
CA LYS A 211 5.05 11.24 -7.74
C LYS A 211 5.42 10.66 -6.37
N VAL A 212 4.92 11.28 -5.32
CA VAL A 212 5.14 10.85 -3.93
C VAL A 212 4.13 9.76 -3.58
N LEU A 213 4.61 8.73 -2.90
CA LEU A 213 3.78 7.74 -2.22
C LEU A 213 3.78 8.03 -0.72
N VAL A 214 2.60 8.13 -0.15
CA VAL A 214 2.39 8.37 1.29
C VAL A 214 2.05 7.05 1.96
N ASP A 215 3.00 6.49 2.71
CA ASP A 215 2.70 5.42 3.66
C ASP A 215 2.21 6.01 4.99
N THR A 216 1.04 5.57 5.46
CA THR A 216 0.44 6.13 6.68
C THR A 216 1.17 5.74 7.97
N GLY A 217 1.98 4.69 7.94
CA GLY A 217 2.87 4.25 9.01
C GLY A 217 4.23 5.00 9.06
N HIS A 218 4.66 5.59 7.94
CA HIS A 218 5.98 6.18 7.76
C HIS A 218 6.08 7.64 8.22
N HIS A 219 5.56 7.94 9.40
CA HIS A 219 5.55 9.29 9.95
C HIS A 219 6.02 9.32 11.39
N LEU A 220 6.61 10.42 11.81
CA LEU A 220 6.87 10.67 13.22
C LEU A 220 5.56 10.88 13.98
N GLN A 221 5.56 10.62 15.28
CA GLN A 221 4.39 10.83 16.13
C GLN A 221 3.92 12.28 16.07
N GLY A 222 2.61 12.49 15.95
CA GLY A 222 1.99 13.82 15.90
C GLY A 222 2.09 14.53 14.55
N GLN A 223 2.62 13.89 13.50
CA GLN A 223 2.66 14.50 12.18
C GLN A 223 1.26 14.55 11.55
N ASN A 224 0.91 15.70 10.94
CA ASN A 224 -0.38 15.93 10.32
C ASN A 224 -0.36 15.38 8.88
N ILE A 225 -0.84 14.14 8.70
CA ILE A 225 -0.79 13.43 7.42
C ILE A 225 -1.82 14.03 6.44
N GLU A 226 -3.02 14.38 6.88
CA GLU A 226 -4.02 15.01 6.03
C GLU A 226 -3.56 16.34 5.44
N HIS A 227 -2.72 17.11 6.16
CA HIS A 227 -2.08 18.32 5.62
C HIS A 227 -1.08 17.98 4.51
N ILE A 228 -0.23 16.98 4.72
CA ILE A 228 0.71 16.49 3.69
C ILE A 228 -0.05 16.06 2.43
N VAL A 229 -1.12 15.31 2.61
CA VAL A 229 -1.98 14.82 1.52
C VAL A 229 -2.59 15.97 0.73
N SER A 230 -3.19 16.94 1.42
CA SER A 230 -3.79 18.13 0.79
C SER A 230 -2.75 18.93 0.01
N PHE A 231 -1.56 19.15 0.59
CA PHE A 231 -0.44 19.84 -0.06
C PHE A 231 0.01 19.11 -1.33
N LEU A 232 0.26 17.81 -1.25
CA LEU A 232 0.73 17.02 -2.39
C LEU A 232 -0.32 16.91 -3.52
N ILE A 233 -1.61 16.90 -3.19
CA ILE A 233 -2.69 16.96 -4.19
C ILE A 233 -2.69 18.32 -4.88
N ASP A 234 -2.56 19.42 -4.13
CA ASP A 234 -2.54 20.77 -4.71
C ASP A 234 -1.37 20.98 -5.68
N GLU A 235 -0.20 20.44 -5.38
CA GLU A 235 0.99 20.41 -6.22
C GLU A 235 0.90 19.39 -7.38
N GLY A 236 -0.13 18.53 -7.44
CA GLY A 236 -0.24 17.45 -8.44
C GLY A 236 0.79 16.32 -8.25
N MET A 237 1.37 16.20 -7.04
CA MET A 237 2.48 15.30 -6.74
C MET A 237 2.09 14.11 -5.87
N LEU A 238 0.83 13.96 -5.43
CA LEU A 238 0.38 12.75 -4.76
C LEU A 238 0.14 11.65 -5.81
N GLY A 239 0.91 10.57 -5.75
CA GLY A 239 0.77 9.43 -6.66
C GLY A 239 0.00 8.28 -6.05
N GLY A 240 0.11 8.07 -4.75
CA GLY A 240 -0.58 6.97 -4.10
C GLY A 240 -0.36 6.92 -2.59
N PHE A 241 -0.96 5.88 -2.03
CA PHE A 241 -0.85 5.55 -0.61
C PHE A 241 -0.43 4.11 -0.43
N HIS A 242 0.33 3.86 0.65
CA HIS A 242 0.36 2.60 1.37
C HIS A 242 -0.42 2.78 2.68
N PHE A 243 -1.63 2.25 2.73
CA PHE A 243 -2.48 2.33 3.90
C PHE A 243 -2.19 1.20 4.88
N ASN A 244 -1.93 1.57 6.09
CA ASN A 244 -1.86 0.74 7.28
C ASN A 244 -2.26 1.58 8.49
N ASP A 245 -2.03 1.07 9.68
CA ASP A 245 -2.11 1.85 10.89
C ASP A 245 -0.86 1.61 11.75
N ARG A 246 -0.57 2.53 12.65
CA ARG A 246 0.60 2.48 13.51
C ARG A 246 0.30 2.96 14.92
N LYS A 247 1.05 2.46 15.87
CA LYS A 247 1.01 2.93 17.26
C LYS A 247 2.32 3.62 17.65
N TYR A 248 3.44 3.01 17.34
CA TYR A 248 4.76 3.44 17.79
C TYR A 248 5.68 3.85 16.66
N ALA A 249 5.72 3.08 15.61
CA ALA A 249 6.57 3.29 14.45
C ALA A 249 5.87 2.70 13.22
N ASP A 250 6.61 2.07 12.34
CA ASP A 250 6.12 1.30 11.20
C ASP A 250 5.65 -0.08 11.69
N ASP A 251 4.43 -0.12 12.18
CA ASP A 251 3.87 -1.30 12.82
C ASP A 251 3.07 -2.17 11.85
N ASP A 252 2.78 -1.68 10.64
CA ASP A 252 1.99 -2.35 9.58
C ASP A 252 0.66 -2.91 10.08
N LEU A 253 0.00 -2.22 11.01
CA LEU A 253 -1.25 -2.67 11.59
C LEU A 253 -2.41 -2.52 10.62
N THR A 254 -3.51 -3.20 10.88
CA THR A 254 -4.73 -3.10 10.08
C THR A 254 -5.20 -1.65 10.01
N MET A 255 -5.43 -1.15 8.82
CA MET A 255 -5.94 0.19 8.55
C MET A 255 -7.17 0.50 9.43
N GLY A 256 -7.13 1.63 10.13
CA GLY A 256 -8.19 2.09 11.03
C GLY A 256 -8.29 1.35 12.37
N SER A 257 -7.32 0.49 12.70
CA SER A 257 -7.34 -0.25 13.97
C SER A 257 -6.89 0.59 15.18
N ILE A 258 -6.12 1.64 14.94
CA ILE A 258 -5.59 2.54 15.99
C ILE A 258 -6.24 3.92 15.91
N ASP A 259 -6.20 4.56 14.72
CA ASP A 259 -6.78 5.90 14.51
C ASP A 259 -7.66 5.96 13.26
N PRO A 260 -8.88 5.41 13.30
CA PRO A 260 -9.79 5.45 12.17
C PRO A 260 -10.21 6.90 11.81
N TYR A 261 -10.14 7.83 12.77
CA TYR A 261 -10.46 9.24 12.50
C TYR A 261 -9.37 9.93 11.68
N ALA A 262 -8.10 9.55 11.85
CA ALA A 262 -7.01 10.04 10.99
C ALA A 262 -7.21 9.59 9.53
N VAL A 263 -7.53 8.32 9.30
CA VAL A 263 -7.83 7.80 7.96
C VAL A 263 -9.03 8.49 7.33
N PHE A 264 -10.09 8.73 8.11
CA PHE A 264 -11.25 9.49 7.66
C PHE A 264 -10.86 10.92 7.23
N ARG A 265 -10.00 11.63 7.99
CA ARG A 265 -9.52 12.97 7.65
C ARG A 265 -8.71 12.96 6.34
N ILE A 266 -7.89 11.94 6.12
CA ILE A 266 -7.17 11.76 4.85
C ILE A 266 -8.16 11.64 3.67
N PHE A 267 -9.14 10.74 3.75
CA PHE A 267 -10.17 10.63 2.71
C PHE A 267 -11.00 11.91 2.57
N HIS A 268 -11.25 12.62 3.67
CA HIS A 268 -11.91 13.92 3.62
C HIS A 268 -11.12 14.92 2.77
N GLU A 269 -9.79 15.05 2.98
CA GLU A 269 -8.97 15.99 2.22
C GLU A 269 -8.87 15.61 0.74
N ILE A 270 -8.80 14.33 0.39
CA ILE A 270 -8.87 13.88 -0.99
C ILE A 270 -10.19 14.33 -1.64
N ARG A 271 -11.32 14.08 -0.97
CA ARG A 271 -12.64 14.49 -1.47
C ARG A 271 -12.83 16.00 -1.49
N ASN A 272 -12.28 16.70 -0.50
CA ASN A 272 -12.29 18.15 -0.42
C ASN A 272 -11.52 18.80 -1.58
N SER A 273 -10.33 18.29 -1.86
CA SER A 273 -9.50 18.74 -2.99
C SER A 273 -10.23 18.56 -4.34
N ALA A 274 -10.90 17.43 -4.53
CA ALA A 274 -11.68 17.19 -5.75
C ALA A 274 -12.92 18.09 -5.85
N GLU A 275 -13.73 18.19 -4.79
CA GLU A 275 -15.06 18.83 -4.85
C GLU A 275 -15.02 20.35 -4.70
N LEU A 276 -14.10 20.90 -3.90
CA LEU A 276 -13.98 22.35 -3.69
C LEU A 276 -12.89 23.01 -4.53
N HIS A 277 -11.82 22.30 -4.84
CA HIS A 277 -10.67 22.87 -5.54
C HIS A 277 -10.52 22.36 -6.97
N GLY A 278 -11.41 21.42 -7.40
CA GLY A 278 -11.40 20.90 -8.78
C GLY A 278 -10.12 20.14 -9.14
N ARG A 279 -9.41 19.59 -8.14
CA ARG A 279 -8.19 18.81 -8.39
C ARG A 279 -8.57 17.41 -8.89
N ASP A 280 -7.83 16.93 -9.88
CA ASP A 280 -7.96 15.56 -10.33
C ASP A 280 -7.33 14.61 -9.29
N VAL A 281 -8.12 13.68 -8.79
CA VAL A 281 -7.73 12.67 -7.81
C VAL A 281 -7.96 11.25 -8.33
N SER A 282 -8.30 11.10 -9.61
CA SER A 282 -8.65 9.82 -10.22
C SER A 282 -7.48 8.87 -10.35
N ASP A 283 -6.27 9.40 -10.51
CA ASP A 283 -5.04 8.64 -10.69
C ASP A 283 -4.30 8.33 -9.37
N ILE A 284 -4.86 8.73 -8.23
CA ILE A 284 -4.27 8.41 -6.93
C ILE A 284 -4.46 6.92 -6.65
N ALA A 285 -3.37 6.17 -6.54
CA ALA A 285 -3.38 4.76 -6.23
C ALA A 285 -3.63 4.53 -4.74
N TYR A 286 -4.73 3.86 -4.39
CA TYR A 286 -4.95 3.39 -3.02
C TYR A 286 -4.42 1.96 -2.90
N MET A 287 -3.39 1.79 -2.11
CA MET A 287 -2.74 0.50 -1.88
C MET A 287 -2.65 0.24 -0.38
N VAL A 288 -2.53 -1.03 -0.01
CA VAL A 288 -2.37 -1.46 1.37
C VAL A 288 -0.95 -1.97 1.56
N ASP A 289 -0.29 -1.56 2.64
CA ASP A 289 0.93 -2.21 3.11
C ASP A 289 0.72 -2.71 4.54
N GLN A 290 0.35 -3.98 4.65
CA GLN A 290 0.06 -4.65 5.91
C GLN A 290 0.66 -6.04 5.92
N SER A 291 1.17 -6.42 7.08
CA SER A 291 1.82 -7.70 7.29
C SER A 291 1.53 -8.19 8.71
N HIS A 292 0.62 -9.16 8.84
CA HIS A 292 0.17 -9.63 10.15
C HIS A 292 0.69 -11.02 10.50
N ASN A 293 1.34 -11.14 11.65
CA ASN A 293 1.76 -12.42 12.21
C ASN A 293 0.66 -13.12 13.05
N LEU A 294 -0.33 -12.37 13.54
CA LEU A 294 -1.31 -12.86 14.51
C LEU A 294 -2.69 -13.12 13.91
N LYS A 295 -3.06 -12.41 12.86
CA LYS A 295 -4.38 -12.52 12.23
C LYS A 295 -4.36 -13.52 11.06
N PRO A 296 -5.46 -14.27 10.82
CA PRO A 296 -5.64 -14.98 9.56
C PRO A 296 -5.53 -13.99 8.38
N LYS A 297 -4.74 -14.34 7.37
CA LYS A 297 -4.31 -13.41 6.31
C LYS A 297 -5.48 -12.83 5.52
N ILE A 298 -6.40 -13.67 5.08
CA ILE A 298 -7.55 -13.25 4.27
C ILE A 298 -8.55 -12.46 5.09
N GLU A 299 -8.85 -12.89 6.34
CA GLU A 299 -9.71 -12.12 7.23
C GLU A 299 -9.15 -10.72 7.51
N ALA A 300 -7.84 -10.61 7.71
CA ALA A 300 -7.17 -9.31 7.89
C ALA A 300 -7.36 -8.39 6.68
N MET A 301 -7.23 -8.92 5.44
CA MET A 301 -7.45 -8.14 4.23
C MET A 301 -8.91 -7.77 4.01
N ILE A 302 -9.86 -8.66 4.29
CA ILE A 302 -11.30 -8.34 4.25
C ILE A 302 -11.63 -7.25 5.26
N GLN A 303 -11.07 -7.32 6.48
CA GLN A 303 -11.24 -6.30 7.51
C GLN A 303 -10.73 -4.94 7.03
N THR A 304 -9.54 -4.90 6.44
CA THR A 304 -8.96 -3.68 5.88
C THR A 304 -9.82 -3.10 4.75
N ALA A 305 -10.19 -3.91 3.77
CA ALA A 305 -10.97 -3.46 2.63
C ALA A 305 -12.35 -2.92 3.05
N THR A 306 -13.02 -3.58 3.99
CA THR A 306 -14.31 -3.12 4.51
C THR A 306 -14.18 -1.85 5.35
N THR A 307 -13.12 -1.71 6.15
CA THR A 307 -12.82 -0.48 6.89
C THR A 307 -12.52 0.68 5.95
N ALA A 308 -11.73 0.44 4.90
CA ALA A 308 -11.44 1.46 3.89
C ALA A 308 -12.71 1.98 3.20
N GLN A 309 -13.60 1.07 2.75
CA GLN A 309 -14.90 1.45 2.18
C GLN A 309 -15.76 2.26 3.17
N GLU A 310 -15.77 1.85 4.45
CA GLU A 310 -16.54 2.52 5.50
C GLU A 310 -16.04 3.95 5.72
N LEU A 311 -14.75 4.14 5.90
CA LEU A 311 -14.15 5.45 6.16
C LEU A 311 -14.23 6.37 4.93
N PHE A 312 -14.08 5.82 3.73
CA PHE A 312 -14.30 6.55 2.48
C PHE A 312 -15.77 7.00 2.33
N ALA A 313 -16.72 6.13 2.57
CA ALA A 313 -18.15 6.47 2.52
C ALA A 313 -18.50 7.58 3.52
N LYS A 314 -17.99 7.51 4.74
CA LYS A 314 -18.14 8.56 5.76
C LYS A 314 -17.56 9.89 5.29
N ALA A 315 -16.39 9.89 4.68
CA ALA A 315 -15.78 11.09 4.12
C ALA A 315 -16.61 11.70 2.98
N CYS A 316 -17.30 10.87 2.20
CA CYS A 316 -18.25 11.32 1.18
C CYS A 316 -19.49 11.99 1.76
N LEU A 317 -19.86 11.68 3.02
CA LEU A 317 -21.04 12.26 3.69
C LEU A 317 -20.83 13.67 4.25
N VAL A 318 -19.60 14.16 4.34
CA VAL A 318 -19.29 15.49 4.88
C VAL A 318 -20.04 16.57 4.08
N ASP A 319 -20.84 17.39 4.76
CA ASP A 319 -21.43 18.59 4.17
C ASP A 319 -20.38 19.69 4.02
N ARG A 320 -19.68 19.67 2.89
CA ARG A 320 -18.54 20.58 2.61
C ARG A 320 -18.99 22.05 2.51
N LYS A 321 -20.24 22.30 2.14
CA LYS A 321 -20.79 23.67 2.12
C LYS A 321 -20.93 24.19 3.53
N LYS A 322 -21.60 23.43 4.41
CA LYS A 322 -21.76 23.78 5.85
C LYS A 322 -20.39 23.95 6.52
N LEU A 323 -19.48 23.01 6.25
CA LEU A 323 -18.10 23.06 6.77
C LEU A 323 -17.38 24.34 6.33
N ARG A 324 -17.40 24.66 5.03
CA ARG A 324 -16.79 25.86 4.48
C ARG A 324 -17.37 27.16 5.05
N ASP A 325 -18.71 27.21 5.19
CA ASP A 325 -19.40 28.35 5.78
C ASP A 325 -19.00 28.57 7.25
N ALA A 326 -18.84 27.49 8.02
CA ALA A 326 -18.38 27.55 9.40
C ALA A 326 -16.90 28.02 9.47
N GLN A 327 -16.02 27.47 8.65
CA GLN A 327 -14.61 27.87 8.55
C GLN A 327 -14.46 29.35 8.18
N THR A 328 -15.21 29.83 7.19
CA THR A 328 -15.16 31.23 6.72
C THR A 328 -15.58 32.19 7.83
N ARG A 329 -16.52 31.78 8.68
CA ARG A 329 -16.96 32.57 9.86
C ARG A 329 -16.09 32.35 11.09
N MET A 330 -15.04 31.57 10.99
CA MET A 330 -14.17 31.16 12.11
C MET A 330 -14.94 30.49 13.27
N ASN A 331 -16.06 29.83 12.94
CA ASN A 331 -16.81 29.04 13.89
C ASN A 331 -16.27 27.61 13.93
N VAL A 332 -15.19 27.44 14.69
CA VAL A 332 -14.44 26.18 14.77
C VAL A 332 -15.29 25.04 15.33
N VAL A 333 -16.16 25.32 16.30
CA VAL A 333 -17.05 24.30 16.90
C VAL A 333 -17.99 23.71 15.84
N ASP A 334 -18.68 24.55 15.08
CA ASP A 334 -19.58 24.06 14.03
C ASP A 334 -18.84 23.33 12.91
N ALA A 335 -17.62 23.78 12.59
CA ALA A 335 -16.77 23.11 11.61
C ALA A 335 -16.36 21.70 12.09
N GLU A 336 -15.91 21.55 13.33
CA GLU A 336 -15.59 20.26 13.93
C GLU A 336 -16.79 19.32 14.02
N GLU A 337 -17.95 19.84 14.48
CA GLU A 337 -19.19 19.05 14.56
C GLU A 337 -19.62 18.53 13.18
N CYS A 338 -19.41 19.31 12.11
CA CYS A 338 -19.70 18.86 10.75
C CYS A 338 -18.88 17.61 10.34
N LEU A 339 -17.62 17.53 10.73
CA LEU A 339 -16.76 16.35 10.50
C LEU A 339 -17.16 15.18 11.41
N LYS A 340 -17.42 15.46 12.69
CA LYS A 340 -17.82 14.44 13.67
C LYS A 340 -19.16 13.80 13.31
N ASP A 341 -20.15 14.58 12.85
CA ASP A 341 -21.46 14.08 12.41
C ASP A 341 -21.29 13.07 11.26
N ALA A 342 -20.44 13.39 10.27
CA ALA A 342 -20.15 12.49 9.17
C ALA A 342 -19.44 11.22 9.64
N PHE A 343 -18.43 11.35 10.49
CA PHE A 343 -17.69 10.21 11.04
C PHE A 343 -18.55 9.31 11.93
N ALA A 344 -19.46 9.88 12.72
CA ALA A 344 -20.35 9.13 13.59
C ALA A 344 -21.50 8.41 12.83
N THR A 345 -21.73 8.78 11.56
CA THR A 345 -22.82 8.18 10.76
C THR A 345 -22.54 6.69 10.53
N ASP A 346 -23.53 5.83 10.82
CA ASP A 346 -23.47 4.42 10.47
C ASP A 346 -23.75 4.22 8.98
N VAL A 347 -22.68 3.95 8.22
CA VAL A 347 -22.73 3.71 6.76
C VAL A 347 -22.85 2.23 6.39
N ARG A 348 -22.84 1.31 7.37
CA ARG A 348 -22.94 -0.14 7.10
C ARG A 348 -24.21 -0.53 6.33
N PRO A 349 -25.41 0.04 6.61
CA PRO A 349 -26.59 -0.23 5.78
C PRO A 349 -26.44 0.24 4.33
N LEU A 350 -25.82 1.40 4.12
CA LEU A 350 -25.54 1.94 2.79
C LEU A 350 -24.59 1.04 2.00
N LEU A 351 -23.50 0.59 2.66
CA LEU A 351 -22.54 -0.34 2.05
C LEU A 351 -23.16 -1.71 1.77
N ALA A 352 -24.00 -2.22 2.66
CA ALA A 352 -24.73 -3.46 2.44
C ALA A 352 -25.65 -3.38 1.19
N ASP A 353 -26.30 -2.25 1.00
CA ASP A 353 -27.15 -2.04 -0.19
C ASP A 353 -26.31 -1.87 -1.46
N TRP A 354 -25.17 -1.17 -1.38
CA TRP A 354 -24.22 -1.08 -2.49
C TRP A 354 -23.72 -2.49 -2.90
N ARG A 355 -23.33 -3.31 -1.95
CA ARG A 355 -22.88 -4.69 -2.21
C ARG A 355 -23.98 -5.53 -2.86
N LYS A 356 -25.22 -5.47 -2.37
CA LYS A 356 -26.37 -6.15 -2.97
C LYS A 356 -26.59 -5.75 -4.43
N LYS A 357 -26.46 -4.45 -4.74
CA LYS A 357 -26.57 -3.93 -6.11
C LYS A 357 -25.54 -4.58 -7.04
N HIS A 358 -24.36 -4.93 -6.52
CA HIS A 358 -23.27 -5.58 -7.26
C HIS A 358 -23.26 -7.11 -7.14
N GLY A 359 -24.31 -7.71 -6.56
CA GLY A 359 -24.37 -9.17 -6.38
C GLY A 359 -23.38 -9.72 -5.34
N ILE A 360 -22.91 -8.86 -4.44
CA ILE A 360 -21.97 -9.19 -3.36
C ILE A 360 -22.76 -9.35 -2.05
N ASP A 361 -22.30 -10.26 -1.19
CA ASP A 361 -22.94 -10.42 0.12
C ASP A 361 -22.86 -9.13 0.96
N PRO A 362 -23.92 -8.76 1.64
CA PRO A 362 -23.96 -7.55 2.49
C PRO A 362 -22.87 -7.54 3.58
N ASP A 363 -22.53 -8.71 4.11
CA ASP A 363 -21.49 -8.89 5.14
C ASP A 363 -20.33 -9.74 4.59
N PRO A 364 -19.27 -9.13 4.05
CA PRO A 364 -18.12 -9.82 3.46
C PRO A 364 -17.44 -10.80 4.41
N MET A 365 -17.30 -10.45 5.69
CA MET A 365 -16.63 -11.30 6.67
C MET A 365 -17.47 -12.54 6.99
N LEU A 366 -18.76 -12.36 7.21
CA LEU A 366 -19.67 -13.46 7.46
C LEU A 366 -19.74 -14.41 6.26
N ALA A 367 -19.85 -13.85 5.06
CA ALA A 367 -19.87 -14.62 3.80
C ALA A 367 -18.58 -15.42 3.60
N TYR A 368 -17.43 -14.78 3.83
CA TYR A 368 -16.13 -15.47 3.75
C TYR A 368 -16.07 -16.66 4.72
N ARG A 369 -16.41 -16.45 5.98
CA ARG A 369 -16.42 -17.52 7.00
C ARG A 369 -17.37 -18.65 6.67
N ALA A 370 -18.57 -18.32 6.18
CA ALA A 370 -19.58 -19.30 5.78
C ALA A 370 -19.17 -20.09 4.52
N SER A 371 -18.29 -19.55 3.67
CA SER A 371 -17.86 -20.20 2.42
C SER A 371 -17.00 -21.45 2.62
N GLY A 372 -16.39 -21.62 3.79
CA GLY A 372 -15.45 -22.70 4.06
C GLY A 372 -14.10 -22.55 3.34
N TYR A 373 -13.82 -21.39 2.71
CA TYR A 373 -12.61 -21.15 1.92
C TYR A 373 -11.35 -21.39 2.77
N GLU A 374 -11.26 -20.82 3.97
CA GLU A 374 -10.13 -20.98 4.90
C GLU A 374 -9.82 -22.45 5.20
N ALA A 375 -10.84 -23.22 5.58
CA ALA A 375 -10.68 -24.64 5.92
C ALA A 375 -10.20 -25.45 4.71
N ARG A 376 -10.69 -25.13 3.50
CA ARG A 376 -10.28 -25.80 2.28
C ARG A 376 -8.82 -25.52 1.95
N ILE A 377 -8.41 -24.25 1.89
CA ILE A 377 -7.02 -23.88 1.55
C ILE A 377 -6.03 -24.35 2.60
N THR A 378 -6.41 -24.35 3.90
CA THR A 378 -5.59 -24.92 4.97
C THR A 378 -5.25 -26.37 4.67
N LYS A 379 -6.25 -27.19 4.40
CA LYS A 379 -6.07 -28.63 4.06
C LYS A 379 -5.22 -28.83 2.81
N GLU A 380 -5.46 -28.06 1.77
CA GLU A 380 -4.72 -28.13 0.49
C GLU A 380 -3.24 -27.76 0.68
N ARG A 381 -2.98 -26.66 1.40
CA ARG A 381 -1.63 -26.14 1.64
C ARG A 381 -0.83 -26.99 2.62
N GLU A 382 -1.45 -27.52 3.67
CA GLU A 382 -0.81 -28.49 4.56
C GLU A 382 -0.41 -29.76 3.81
N ALA A 383 -1.28 -30.28 2.95
CA ALA A 383 -0.97 -31.44 2.13
C ALA A 383 0.18 -31.18 1.14
N ALA A 384 0.20 -30.01 0.49
CA ALA A 384 1.28 -29.61 -0.43
C ALA A 384 2.63 -29.43 0.27
N ARG A 385 2.62 -29.08 1.56
CA ARG A 385 3.84 -28.86 2.37
C ARG A 385 4.23 -30.08 3.21
N ALA A 386 3.49 -31.18 3.09
CA ALA A 386 3.79 -32.41 3.82
C ALA A 386 5.22 -32.87 3.51
N GLY A 387 6.06 -33.01 4.53
CA GLY A 387 7.46 -33.38 4.41
C GLY A 387 8.46 -32.23 4.26
N GLN A 388 8.01 -30.97 4.15
CA GLN A 388 8.90 -29.79 4.21
C GLN A 388 9.28 -29.51 5.67
N LYS A 389 10.59 -29.40 5.95
CA LYS A 389 11.08 -29.00 7.27
C LYS A 389 10.99 -27.48 7.40
N LEU A 390 9.94 -26.98 8.04
CA LEU A 390 9.89 -25.58 8.46
C LEU A 390 10.77 -25.39 9.70
N LYS A 391 11.58 -24.34 9.71
CA LYS A 391 12.35 -23.98 10.91
C LYS A 391 11.41 -23.31 11.92
N THR A 392 10.88 -24.09 12.86
CA THR A 392 9.89 -23.63 13.84
C THR A 392 10.49 -23.24 15.19
N SER A 393 11.80 -23.45 15.39
CA SER A 393 12.51 -23.15 16.63
C SER A 393 13.93 -22.66 16.37
N SER A 394 14.45 -21.83 17.27
CA SER A 394 15.85 -21.40 17.27
C SER A 394 16.80 -22.44 17.91
N TYR A 395 16.24 -23.44 18.61
CA TYR A 395 17.03 -24.50 19.22
C TYR A 395 17.47 -25.53 18.18
N ALA A 396 18.73 -25.93 18.21
CA ALA A 396 19.24 -27.00 17.35
C ALA A 396 18.53 -28.33 17.71
N GLY A 397 17.97 -29.00 16.71
CA GLY A 397 17.39 -30.33 16.88
C GLY A 397 15.92 -30.42 17.23
N THR A 398 15.16 -29.29 17.18
CA THR A 398 13.69 -29.30 17.30
C THR A 398 13.01 -29.00 15.97
#